data_d7249b0d78d4ef6bc6865b50bc6599e4
#
_entry.id   d7249b0d78d4ef6bc6865b50bc6599e4
#
_cell.length_a   1.000
_cell.length_b   1.000
_cell.length_c   1.000
_cell.angle_alpha   90.00
_cell.angle_beta   90.00
_cell.angle_gamma   90.00
#
_symmetry.space_group_name_H-M   'P 1'
#
loop_
_entity.id
_entity.type
_entity.pdbx_description
1 polymer ?
#
loop_
_entity_poly.entity_id
_entity_poly.type
_entity_poly.pdbx_seq_one_letter_code
_entity_poly.pdbx_strand_id
1 'polypeptide(L)'
;MTLLCDKLKHDPKEVNYLNISVEEDTLQYVDPNLIELISNRETGEICFLAQKAKKQIDVFFKKIIEIHQSDFSNQKKREEFKELFSHFSEPNHLRLGFSQKGNSGKGTTAPELIKIFMDKDILSIILNDDELTIPQKTPLIKNFGGDKLSDLTINIIMNIIIDFNKSILRDFPEMRSFLSQNTETYYYFSIYGRWEEYTFTPFLFDNKETLLVPKLFTTYNQTSSLDLITRVYIKEEITKLQKERNSPKRMPQTQFISEFVKGNRTDNMINIFLNTSMESHRKFKKALNSKANERRNKNKENN
;
A
#
# COMPACT_ATOMS: atom_id res chain seq x y z
N MET A 1 -1.05 23.01 -14.72
CA MET A 1 -0.48 21.74 -14.21
C MET A 1 0.34 21.12 -15.33
N THR A 2 1.64 21.16 -15.23
CA THR A 2 2.57 20.59 -16.22
C THR A 2 2.91 19.17 -15.79
N LEU A 3 2.70 18.21 -16.68
CA LEU A 3 3.07 16.82 -16.44
C LEU A 3 4.51 16.55 -16.85
N LEU A 4 5.14 15.58 -16.20
CA LEU A 4 6.55 15.26 -16.44
C LEU A 4 6.81 14.80 -17.87
N CYS A 5 5.94 13.95 -18.43
CA CYS A 5 6.07 13.49 -19.80
C CYS A 5 6.00 14.63 -20.82
N ASP A 6 5.13 15.64 -20.60
CA ASP A 6 5.05 16.82 -21.45
C ASP A 6 6.36 17.62 -21.42
N LYS A 7 6.94 17.77 -20.22
CA LYS A 7 8.22 18.46 -20.02
C LYS A 7 9.40 17.73 -20.69
N LEU A 8 9.39 16.41 -20.62
CA LEU A 8 10.44 15.55 -21.18
C LEU A 8 10.20 15.19 -22.67
N LYS A 9 9.03 15.48 -23.21
CA LYS A 9 8.57 15.05 -24.54
C LYS A 9 8.56 13.52 -24.69
N HIS A 10 8.24 12.80 -23.64
CA HIS A 10 8.04 11.37 -23.64
C HIS A 10 6.58 11.01 -23.89
N ASP A 11 6.30 9.92 -24.60
CA ASP A 11 4.95 9.38 -24.69
C ASP A 11 4.59 8.67 -23.35
N PRO A 12 3.53 9.10 -22.63
CA PRO A 12 3.12 8.44 -21.39
C PRO A 12 2.85 6.94 -21.54
N LYS A 13 2.48 6.48 -22.73
CA LYS A 13 2.24 5.05 -23.01
C LYS A 13 3.52 4.23 -23.11
N GLU A 14 4.60 4.83 -23.54
CA GLU A 14 5.88 4.15 -23.77
C GLU A 14 6.76 4.10 -22.51
N VAL A 15 6.55 5.02 -21.55
CA VAL A 15 7.32 5.04 -20.32
C VAL A 15 6.74 4.11 -19.25
N ASN A 16 7.58 3.56 -18.40
CA ASN A 16 7.19 2.70 -17.27
C ASN A 16 7.03 3.46 -15.94
N TYR A 17 7.40 4.73 -15.88
CA TYR A 17 7.21 5.57 -14.72
C TYR A 17 5.86 6.27 -14.72
N LEU A 18 5.37 6.60 -13.53
CA LEU A 18 4.17 7.39 -13.35
C LEU A 18 4.38 8.82 -13.88
N ASN A 19 3.47 9.30 -14.72
CA ASN A 19 3.48 10.66 -15.24
C ASN A 19 2.99 11.64 -14.16
N ILE A 20 3.91 12.11 -13.33
CA ILE A 20 3.62 12.99 -12.19
C ILE A 20 3.50 14.46 -12.61
N SER A 21 2.83 15.27 -11.78
CA SER A 21 2.91 16.72 -11.87
C SER A 21 4.29 17.22 -11.41
N VAL A 22 4.86 18.17 -12.13
CA VAL A 22 6.12 18.84 -11.70
C VAL A 22 5.88 20.01 -10.74
N GLU A 23 4.63 20.42 -10.54
CA GLU A 23 4.27 21.59 -9.74
C GLU A 23 3.71 21.19 -8.36
N GLU A 24 2.90 20.16 -8.29
CA GLU A 24 2.17 19.72 -7.10
C GLU A 24 2.21 18.18 -6.95
N ASP A 25 1.77 17.67 -5.80
CA ASP A 25 1.73 16.23 -5.57
C ASP A 25 0.66 15.56 -6.44
N THR A 26 0.99 14.40 -6.96
CA THR A 26 0.09 13.59 -7.77
C THR A 26 -0.76 12.72 -6.87
N LEU A 27 -2.08 12.77 -7.07
CA LEU A 27 -3.04 12.00 -6.29
C LEU A 27 -2.98 10.51 -6.65
N GLN A 28 -1.93 9.85 -6.16
CA GLN A 28 -1.66 8.43 -6.37
C GLN A 28 -1.05 7.84 -5.10
N TYR A 29 -1.22 6.54 -4.93
CA TYR A 29 -0.67 5.74 -3.83
C TYR A 29 0.10 4.56 -4.37
N VAL A 30 1.21 4.20 -3.75
CA VAL A 30 1.85 2.90 -3.96
C VAL A 30 1.01 1.83 -3.25
N ASP A 31 0.60 0.80 -3.99
CA ASP A 31 -0.29 -0.25 -3.47
C ASP A 31 0.44 -1.60 -3.41
N PRO A 32 0.71 -2.14 -2.21
CA PRO A 32 1.37 -3.44 -2.06
C PRO A 32 0.57 -4.59 -2.69
N ASN A 33 -0.75 -4.46 -2.84
CA ASN A 33 -1.57 -5.47 -3.51
C ASN A 33 -1.36 -5.49 -5.03
N LEU A 34 -1.09 -4.32 -5.64
CA LEU A 34 -0.65 -4.25 -7.04
C LEU A 34 0.75 -4.84 -7.21
N ILE A 35 1.68 -4.54 -6.31
CA ILE A 35 3.03 -5.12 -6.31
C ILE A 35 2.94 -6.65 -6.25
N GLU A 36 2.13 -7.22 -5.35
CA GLU A 36 1.89 -8.67 -5.28
C GLU A 36 1.32 -9.22 -6.59
N LEU A 37 0.34 -8.56 -7.20
CA LEU A 37 -0.24 -8.98 -8.47
C LEU A 37 0.80 -8.98 -9.59
N ILE A 38 1.60 -7.91 -9.71
CA ILE A 38 2.61 -7.74 -10.75
C ILE A 38 3.71 -8.78 -10.59
N SER A 39 4.14 -9.08 -9.37
CA SER A 39 5.13 -10.11 -9.09
C SER A 39 4.76 -11.51 -9.61
N ASN A 40 3.46 -11.74 -9.81
CA ASN A 40 2.91 -13.04 -10.25
C ASN A 40 2.42 -13.05 -11.70
N ARG A 41 2.22 -11.89 -12.34
CA ARG A 41 1.52 -11.80 -13.64
C ARG A 41 2.26 -11.03 -14.72
N GLU A 42 3.28 -10.26 -14.38
CA GLU A 42 4.11 -9.58 -15.35
C GLU A 42 5.37 -10.40 -15.66
N THR A 43 6.12 -9.94 -16.64
CA THR A 43 7.42 -10.48 -17.05
C THR A 43 8.44 -9.35 -17.15
N GLY A 44 9.70 -9.70 -17.33
CA GLY A 44 10.77 -8.72 -17.48
C GLY A 44 11.15 -8.00 -16.19
N GLU A 45 11.76 -6.83 -16.34
CA GLU A 45 12.36 -6.07 -15.25
C GLU A 45 11.32 -5.65 -14.19
N ILE A 46 10.14 -5.19 -14.60
CA ILE A 46 9.11 -4.75 -13.65
C ILE A 46 8.61 -5.90 -12.77
N CYS A 47 8.51 -7.12 -13.32
CA CYS A 47 8.19 -8.31 -12.54
C CYS A 47 9.28 -8.61 -11.52
N PHE A 48 10.55 -8.54 -11.92
CA PHE A 48 11.68 -8.78 -11.04
C PHE A 48 11.74 -7.76 -9.88
N LEU A 49 11.52 -6.47 -10.17
CA LEU A 49 11.42 -5.43 -9.15
C LEU A 49 10.24 -5.69 -8.21
N ALA A 50 9.07 -6.07 -8.74
CA ALA A 50 7.90 -6.40 -7.94
C ALA A 50 8.12 -7.62 -7.03
N GLN A 51 8.82 -8.66 -7.51
CA GLN A 51 9.17 -9.83 -6.72
C GLN A 51 10.09 -9.49 -5.55
N LYS A 52 11.10 -8.63 -5.78
CA LYS A 52 11.96 -8.14 -4.71
C LYS A 52 11.18 -7.30 -3.70
N ALA A 53 10.37 -6.34 -4.18
CA ALA A 53 9.54 -5.48 -3.34
C ALA A 53 8.59 -6.31 -2.47
N LYS A 54 7.89 -7.29 -3.07
CA LYS A 54 7.00 -8.19 -2.34
C LYS A 54 7.72 -8.91 -1.21
N LYS A 55 8.91 -9.46 -1.46
CA LYS A 55 9.69 -10.14 -0.42
C LYS A 55 10.03 -9.23 0.75
N GLN A 56 10.44 -7.98 0.49
CA GLN A 56 10.73 -7.01 1.54
C GLN A 56 9.48 -6.66 2.35
N ILE A 57 8.36 -6.42 1.67
CA ILE A 57 7.05 -6.16 2.30
C ILE A 57 6.64 -7.34 3.19
N ASP A 58 6.73 -8.56 2.68
CA ASP A 58 6.38 -9.78 3.43
C ASP A 58 7.25 -9.92 4.69
N VAL A 59 8.57 -9.72 4.58
CA VAL A 59 9.50 -9.78 5.73
C VAL A 59 9.17 -8.70 6.76
N PHE A 60 8.89 -7.47 6.33
CA PHE A 60 8.52 -6.39 7.24
C PHE A 60 7.26 -6.71 8.04
N PHE A 61 6.19 -7.09 7.37
CA PHE A 61 4.93 -7.42 8.05
C PHE A 61 5.03 -8.71 8.88
N LYS A 62 5.84 -9.67 8.47
CA LYS A 62 6.15 -10.85 9.28
C LYS A 62 6.84 -10.45 10.59
N LYS A 63 7.73 -9.46 10.57
CA LYS A 63 8.38 -8.95 11.78
C LYS A 63 7.38 -8.36 12.79
N ILE A 64 6.33 -7.69 12.32
CA ILE A 64 5.23 -7.22 13.17
C ILE A 64 4.57 -8.41 13.91
N ILE A 65 4.29 -9.50 13.18
CA ILE A 65 3.69 -10.71 13.77
C ILE A 65 4.64 -11.33 14.80
N GLU A 66 5.92 -11.46 14.47
CA GLU A 66 6.95 -12.02 15.35
C GLU A 66 7.08 -11.22 16.67
N ILE A 67 7.07 -9.89 16.60
CA ILE A 67 7.10 -9.04 17.81
C ILE A 67 5.86 -9.30 18.67
N HIS A 68 4.68 -9.42 18.07
CA HIS A 68 3.46 -9.69 18.82
C HIS A 68 3.45 -11.07 19.47
N GLN A 69 3.90 -12.10 18.77
CA GLN A 69 3.91 -13.49 19.22
C GLN A 69 5.06 -13.80 20.21
N SER A 70 6.04 -12.89 20.34
CA SER A 70 7.14 -13.07 21.28
C SER A 70 6.68 -13.02 22.73
N ASP A 71 7.41 -13.68 23.61
CA ASP A 71 7.24 -13.64 25.08
C ASP A 71 7.79 -12.35 25.71
N PHE A 72 8.09 -11.34 24.91
CA PHE A 72 8.61 -10.07 25.38
C PHE A 72 7.61 -9.30 26.23
N SER A 73 8.10 -8.56 27.24
CA SER A 73 7.29 -7.59 27.96
C SER A 73 6.75 -6.50 27.00
N ASN A 74 5.65 -5.85 27.39
CA ASN A 74 5.10 -4.74 26.58
C ASN A 74 6.14 -3.62 26.34
N GLN A 75 7.03 -3.37 27.29
CA GLN A 75 8.11 -2.39 27.10
C GLN A 75 9.08 -2.87 26.02
N LYS A 76 9.51 -4.12 26.07
CA LYS A 76 10.41 -4.69 25.06
C LYS A 76 9.79 -4.73 23.69
N LYS A 77 8.50 -5.14 23.57
CA LYS A 77 7.76 -5.05 22.30
C LYS A 77 7.73 -3.62 21.74
N ARG A 78 7.56 -2.62 22.61
CA ARG A 78 7.61 -1.21 22.21
C ARG A 78 8.99 -0.79 21.69
N GLU A 79 10.05 -1.28 22.27
CA GLU A 79 11.43 -1.04 21.80
C GLU A 79 11.65 -1.69 20.42
N GLU A 80 11.21 -2.93 20.24
CA GLU A 80 11.28 -3.61 18.93
C GLU A 80 10.48 -2.88 17.85
N PHE A 81 9.29 -2.37 18.18
CA PHE A 81 8.53 -1.53 17.23
C PHE A 81 9.20 -0.17 16.97
N LYS A 82 9.89 0.43 17.96
CA LYS A 82 10.68 1.64 17.72
C LYS A 82 11.81 1.39 16.73
N GLU A 83 12.50 0.27 16.87
CA GLU A 83 13.53 -0.15 15.92
C GLU A 83 12.94 -0.43 14.54
N LEU A 84 11.82 -1.17 14.48
CA LEU A 84 11.15 -1.52 13.23
C LEU A 84 10.67 -0.28 12.44
N PHE A 85 10.24 0.79 13.12
CA PHE A 85 9.79 2.03 12.49
C PHE A 85 10.82 3.17 12.55
N SER A 86 12.10 2.89 12.91
CA SER A 86 13.12 3.92 13.16
C SER A 86 13.43 4.82 11.97
N HIS A 87 13.35 4.28 10.74
CA HIS A 87 13.62 5.01 9.50
C HIS A 87 12.35 5.33 8.69
N PHE A 88 11.19 5.25 9.35
CA PHE A 88 9.95 5.67 8.71
C PHE A 88 9.89 7.22 8.62
N SER A 89 9.70 7.70 7.41
CA SER A 89 9.55 9.13 7.11
C SER A 89 8.53 9.36 6.00
N GLU A 90 8.01 10.56 5.89
CA GLU A 90 7.16 10.96 4.76
C GLU A 90 7.99 10.98 3.47
N PRO A 91 7.60 10.24 2.41
CA PRO A 91 8.41 10.08 1.20
C PRO A 91 8.20 11.24 0.21
N ASN A 92 8.54 12.46 0.62
CA ASN A 92 8.31 13.71 -0.13
C ASN A 92 8.94 13.72 -1.54
N HIS A 93 10.03 12.96 -1.74
CA HIS A 93 10.72 12.87 -3.03
C HIS A 93 9.91 12.18 -4.14
N LEU A 94 8.81 11.46 -3.81
CA LEU A 94 8.00 10.78 -4.82
C LEU A 94 6.87 11.64 -5.37
N ARG A 95 6.57 12.76 -4.74
CA ARG A 95 5.48 13.67 -5.13
C ARG A 95 4.13 12.94 -5.26
N LEU A 96 3.88 12.00 -4.37
CA LEU A 96 2.61 11.28 -4.27
C LEU A 96 1.86 11.75 -3.02
N GLY A 97 0.54 11.81 -3.11
CA GLY A 97 -0.31 12.11 -1.95
C GLY A 97 -1.34 13.20 -2.18
N PHE A 98 -1.93 13.66 -1.08
CA PHE A 98 -3.05 14.59 -1.02
C PHE A 98 -2.63 16.00 -0.55
N SER A 99 -1.44 16.49 -0.82
CA SER A 99 -1.12 17.85 -0.41
C SER A 99 -1.83 18.87 -1.31
N GLN A 100 -2.98 19.38 -0.84
CA GLN A 100 -3.55 20.62 -1.39
C GLN A 100 -2.67 21.80 -0.92
N LYS A 101 -2.42 22.75 -1.82
CA LYS A 101 -1.66 23.98 -1.52
C LYS A 101 -2.07 24.57 -0.16
N GLY A 102 -1.14 24.59 0.78
CA GLY A 102 -1.27 25.33 2.03
C GLY A 102 -1.58 24.55 3.31
N ASN A 103 -1.91 23.28 3.25
CA ASN A 103 -1.96 22.42 4.43
C ASN A 103 -0.78 21.44 4.37
N SER A 104 0.25 21.70 5.16
CA SER A 104 1.19 20.66 5.56
C SER A 104 0.39 19.59 6.32
N GLY A 105 -0.07 18.56 5.61
CA GLY A 105 -0.66 17.40 6.25
C GLY A 105 0.34 16.92 7.30
N LYS A 106 -0.11 16.62 8.52
CA LYS A 106 0.74 15.94 9.49
C LYS A 106 0.98 14.55 8.92
N GLY A 107 2.12 14.38 8.25
CA GLY A 107 2.56 13.07 7.76
C GLY A 107 2.52 12.03 8.90
N THR A 108 2.35 10.79 8.55
CA THR A 108 2.38 9.68 9.52
C THR A 108 3.72 9.66 10.23
N THR A 109 3.72 9.51 11.53
CA THR A 109 4.94 9.46 12.34
C THR A 109 5.19 8.05 12.89
N ALA A 110 6.47 7.70 13.13
CA ALA A 110 6.82 6.43 13.75
C ALA A 110 6.11 6.18 15.10
N PRO A 111 5.99 7.16 16.03
CA PRO A 111 5.18 7.00 17.25
C PRO A 111 3.72 6.65 17.00
N GLU A 112 3.12 7.17 15.93
CA GLU A 112 1.74 6.89 15.56
C GLU A 112 1.58 5.45 15.06
N LEU A 113 2.51 4.97 14.23
CA LEU A 113 2.55 3.57 13.78
C LEU A 113 2.75 2.61 14.96
N ILE A 114 3.65 2.93 15.88
CA ILE A 114 3.87 2.13 17.10
C ILE A 114 2.57 2.04 17.90
N LYS A 115 1.86 3.16 18.10
CA LYS A 115 0.57 3.16 18.79
C LYS A 115 -0.46 2.28 18.10
N ILE A 116 -0.55 2.35 16.78
CA ILE A 116 -1.47 1.55 15.97
C ILE A 116 -1.13 0.06 16.13
N PHE A 117 0.10 -0.33 15.84
CA PHE A 117 0.47 -1.76 15.84
C PHE A 117 0.65 -2.37 17.24
N MET A 118 0.71 -1.60 18.31
CA MET A 118 0.66 -2.10 19.69
C MET A 118 -0.76 -2.28 20.23
N ASP A 119 -1.78 -1.87 19.49
CA ASP A 119 -3.16 -2.04 19.89
C ASP A 119 -3.56 -3.53 19.86
N LYS A 120 -4.15 -4.02 20.96
CA LYS A 120 -4.55 -5.43 21.10
C LYS A 120 -5.69 -5.83 20.15
N ASP A 121 -6.57 -4.88 19.81
CA ASP A 121 -7.68 -5.14 18.89
C ASP A 121 -7.16 -5.38 17.47
N ILE A 122 -6.07 -4.70 17.11
CA ILE A 122 -5.40 -4.87 15.82
C ILE A 122 -4.72 -6.24 15.73
N LEU A 123 -4.15 -6.73 16.83
CA LEU A 123 -3.53 -8.04 16.88
C LEU A 123 -4.53 -9.15 16.48
N SER A 124 -5.77 -9.07 16.97
CA SER A 124 -6.81 -10.04 16.60
C SER A 124 -7.11 -10.04 15.09
N ILE A 125 -7.11 -8.87 14.45
CA ILE A 125 -7.30 -8.74 13.00
C ILE A 125 -6.11 -9.34 12.24
N ILE A 126 -4.89 -9.02 12.69
CA ILE A 126 -3.66 -9.48 12.03
C ILE A 126 -3.55 -11.01 12.08
N LEU A 127 -3.83 -11.62 13.23
CA LEU A 127 -3.65 -13.06 13.46
C LEU A 127 -4.87 -13.91 13.11
N ASN A 128 -5.99 -13.32 12.70
CA ASN A 128 -7.25 -14.04 12.51
C ASN A 128 -7.19 -15.15 11.46
N ASP A 129 -6.39 -14.99 10.41
CA ASP A 129 -6.23 -15.98 9.35
C ASP A 129 -4.94 -15.76 8.57
N ASP A 130 -4.46 -16.84 7.89
CA ASP A 130 -3.26 -16.83 7.06
C ASP A 130 -3.58 -16.68 5.55
N GLU A 131 -4.84 -16.60 5.16
CA GLU A 131 -5.26 -16.43 3.76
C GLU A 131 -5.03 -15.00 3.25
N LEU A 132 -5.11 -14.03 4.17
CA LEU A 132 -4.95 -12.61 3.86
C LEU A 132 -3.69 -12.05 4.48
N THR A 133 -2.94 -11.30 3.70
CA THR A 133 -1.77 -10.55 4.18
C THR A 133 -2.18 -9.33 5.01
N ILE A 134 -1.27 -8.80 5.83
CA ILE A 134 -1.57 -7.58 6.62
C ILE A 134 -1.96 -6.41 5.70
N PRO A 135 -1.27 -6.13 4.57
CA PRO A 135 -1.72 -5.11 3.63
C PRO A 135 -3.17 -5.28 3.14
N GLN A 136 -3.63 -6.51 3.00
CA GLN A 136 -5.01 -6.80 2.59
C GLN A 136 -6.04 -6.53 3.72
N LYS A 137 -5.61 -6.62 4.97
CA LYS A 137 -6.42 -6.38 6.19
C LYS A 137 -6.42 -4.91 6.65
N THR A 138 -5.54 -4.07 6.12
CA THR A 138 -5.35 -2.67 6.57
C THR A 138 -6.62 -1.82 6.62
N PRO A 139 -7.64 -1.99 5.74
CA PRO A 139 -8.87 -1.22 5.87
C PRO A 139 -9.67 -1.48 7.15
N LEU A 140 -9.38 -2.58 7.86
CA LEU A 140 -9.95 -2.89 9.17
C LEU A 140 -9.13 -2.29 10.32
N ILE A 141 -7.92 -1.82 10.06
CA ILE A 141 -7.04 -1.24 11.07
C ILE A 141 -7.42 0.24 11.24
N LYS A 142 -7.93 0.58 12.42
CA LYS A 142 -8.29 1.96 12.74
C LYS A 142 -7.09 2.89 12.63
N ASN A 143 -7.31 4.07 12.08
CA ASN A 143 -6.28 5.10 11.88
C ASN A 143 -5.10 4.69 10.98
N PHE A 144 -5.24 3.62 10.20
CA PHE A 144 -4.26 3.17 9.23
C PHE A 144 -4.87 3.19 7.83
N GLY A 145 -4.94 4.38 7.24
CA GLY A 145 -5.49 4.63 5.91
C GLY A 145 -4.57 4.22 4.76
N GLY A 146 -5.06 4.38 3.55
CA GLY A 146 -4.32 4.02 2.34
C GLY A 146 -3.06 4.85 2.10
N ASP A 147 -3.04 6.10 2.54
CA ASP A 147 -1.86 6.97 2.56
C ASP A 147 -0.75 6.40 3.44
N LYS A 148 -1.07 6.04 4.69
CA LYS A 148 -0.12 5.42 5.62
C LYS A 148 0.43 4.08 5.11
N LEU A 149 -0.41 3.28 4.47
CA LEU A 149 0.03 2.03 3.84
C LEU A 149 0.97 2.32 2.66
N SER A 150 0.66 3.32 1.84
CA SER A 150 1.51 3.77 0.74
C SER A 150 2.87 4.24 1.25
N ASP A 151 2.90 5.17 2.21
CA ASP A 151 4.13 5.72 2.78
C ASP A 151 4.99 4.61 3.41
N LEU A 152 4.37 3.72 4.19
CA LEU A 152 5.07 2.58 4.77
C LEU A 152 5.65 1.65 3.70
N THR A 153 4.87 1.35 2.67
CA THR A 153 5.31 0.52 1.54
C THR A 153 6.51 1.15 0.85
N ILE A 154 6.47 2.44 0.55
CA ILE A 154 7.55 3.20 -0.07
C ILE A 154 8.83 3.12 0.76
N ASN A 155 8.75 3.38 2.07
CA ASN A 155 9.91 3.29 2.96
C ASN A 155 10.52 1.88 2.95
N ILE A 156 9.70 0.84 2.98
CA ILE A 156 10.18 -0.56 2.93
C ILE A 156 10.95 -0.84 1.64
N ILE A 157 10.44 -0.41 0.48
CA ILE A 157 10.97 -0.77 -0.84
C ILE A 157 11.80 0.34 -1.51
N MET A 158 12.31 1.28 -0.76
CA MET A 158 13.01 2.46 -1.32
C MET A 158 14.16 2.08 -2.24
N ASN A 159 14.94 1.05 -1.92
CA ASN A 159 15.99 0.53 -2.81
C ASN A 159 15.45 0.04 -4.16
N ILE A 160 14.25 -0.54 -4.19
CA ILE A 160 13.60 -1.00 -5.43
C ILE A 160 13.16 0.20 -6.29
N ILE A 161 12.67 1.26 -5.65
CA ILE A 161 12.36 2.53 -6.33
C ILE A 161 13.65 3.13 -6.91
N ILE A 162 14.76 3.10 -6.17
CA ILE A 162 16.05 3.58 -6.65
C ILE A 162 16.57 2.70 -7.81
N ASP A 163 16.49 1.38 -7.71
CA ASP A 163 16.86 0.48 -8.81
C ASP A 163 16.04 0.77 -10.08
N PHE A 164 14.74 1.07 -9.92
CA PHE A 164 13.91 1.52 -11.02
C PHE A 164 14.40 2.86 -11.62
N ASN A 165 14.78 3.83 -10.80
CA ASN A 165 15.33 5.11 -11.31
C ASN A 165 16.67 4.90 -12.05
N LYS A 166 17.50 3.94 -11.61
CA LYS A 166 18.71 3.54 -12.35
C LYS A 166 18.36 2.94 -13.72
N SER A 167 17.28 2.16 -13.82
CA SER A 167 16.82 1.64 -15.10
C SER A 167 16.33 2.76 -16.04
N ILE A 168 15.65 3.77 -15.50
CA ILE A 168 15.26 4.96 -16.28
C ILE A 168 16.51 5.67 -16.86
N LEU A 169 17.56 5.86 -16.07
CA LEU A 169 18.82 6.47 -16.56
C LEU A 169 19.53 5.64 -17.63
N ARG A 170 19.31 4.33 -17.66
CA ARG A 170 19.80 3.44 -18.71
C ARG A 170 18.95 3.55 -19.98
N ASP A 171 17.63 3.52 -19.83
CA ASP A 171 16.67 3.45 -20.94
C ASP A 171 16.45 4.84 -21.58
N PHE A 172 16.61 5.92 -20.80
CA PHE A 172 16.48 7.32 -21.20
C PHE A 172 17.74 8.11 -20.79
N PRO A 173 18.84 8.01 -21.55
CA PRO A 173 20.12 8.63 -21.18
C PRO A 173 20.06 10.16 -21.00
N GLU A 174 19.14 10.85 -21.69
CA GLU A 174 18.88 12.29 -21.57
C GLU A 174 18.43 12.68 -20.16
N MET A 175 17.85 11.76 -19.39
CA MET A 175 17.46 11.99 -18.00
C MET A 175 18.62 12.31 -17.08
N ARG A 176 19.86 12.01 -17.49
CA ARG A 176 21.08 12.37 -16.73
C ARG A 176 21.26 13.88 -16.59
N SER A 177 20.75 14.67 -17.54
CA SER A 177 20.79 16.13 -17.47
C SER A 177 19.90 16.72 -16.37
N PHE A 178 18.99 15.94 -15.82
CA PHE A 178 18.07 16.31 -14.73
C PHE A 178 18.53 15.78 -13.37
N LEU A 179 19.68 15.15 -13.24
CA LEU A 179 20.18 14.71 -11.94
C LEU A 179 20.51 15.93 -11.05
N SER A 180 20.18 15.83 -9.77
CA SER A 180 20.60 16.78 -8.73
C SER A 180 22.13 16.83 -8.65
N GLN A 181 22.66 17.86 -8.02
CA GLN A 181 24.09 17.95 -7.70
C GLN A 181 24.45 17.15 -6.43
N ASN A 182 23.46 16.84 -5.62
CA ASN A 182 23.63 16.16 -4.33
C ASN A 182 23.24 14.69 -4.44
N THR A 183 24.06 13.84 -3.83
CA THR A 183 23.73 12.43 -3.61
C THR A 183 23.10 12.31 -2.22
N GLU A 184 21.93 11.67 -2.17
CA GLU A 184 21.17 11.47 -0.96
C GLU A 184 21.31 10.03 -0.44
N THR A 185 21.20 9.86 0.86
CA THR A 185 21.14 8.54 1.51
C THR A 185 19.70 8.22 1.87
N TYR A 186 19.23 7.09 1.38
CA TYR A 186 17.89 6.56 1.60
C TYR A 186 17.98 5.30 2.44
N TYR A 187 16.96 5.04 3.27
CA TYR A 187 16.81 3.81 4.03
C TYR A 187 15.76 2.91 3.41
N TYR A 188 15.98 1.61 3.46
CA TYR A 188 15.04 0.59 3.03
C TYR A 188 15.06 -0.61 3.97
N PHE A 189 13.97 -1.36 4.03
CA PHE A 189 13.92 -2.56 4.88
C PHE A 189 14.31 -3.78 4.06
N SER A 190 15.45 -4.39 4.41
CA SER A 190 16.02 -5.49 3.66
C SER A 190 15.31 -6.83 3.93
N ILE A 191 15.53 -7.80 3.04
CA ILE A 191 15.05 -9.18 3.23
C ILE A 191 15.70 -9.90 4.42
N TYR A 192 16.74 -9.30 5.03
CA TYR A 192 17.38 -9.79 6.26
C TYR A 192 16.70 -9.26 7.52
N GLY A 193 15.59 -8.54 7.41
CA GLY A 193 14.79 -8.07 8.53
C GLY A 193 15.38 -6.88 9.29
N ARG A 194 16.14 -6.03 8.61
CA ARG A 194 16.77 -4.82 9.15
C ARG A 194 16.80 -3.69 8.14
N TRP A 195 16.91 -2.46 8.62
CA TRP A 195 17.14 -1.29 7.78
C TRP A 195 18.58 -1.28 7.26
N GLU A 196 18.71 -0.89 5.99
CA GLU A 196 19.98 -0.73 5.29
C GLU A 196 19.95 0.58 4.49
N GLU A 197 21.15 1.13 4.23
CA GLU A 197 21.31 2.38 3.50
C GLU A 197 21.51 2.12 2.01
N TYR A 198 21.01 3.06 1.20
CA TYR A 198 21.21 3.06 -0.24
C TYR A 198 21.38 4.49 -0.76
N THR A 199 22.49 4.78 -1.44
CA THR A 199 22.77 6.12 -1.95
C THR A 199 22.34 6.26 -3.41
N PHE A 200 21.74 7.40 -3.74
CA PHE A 200 21.36 7.74 -5.10
C PHE A 200 21.30 9.26 -5.29
N THR A 201 21.58 9.73 -6.50
CA THR A 201 21.42 11.13 -6.88
C THR A 201 20.04 11.29 -7.52
N PRO A 202 19.05 11.93 -6.85
CA PRO A 202 17.69 12.07 -7.37
C PRO A 202 17.65 12.98 -8.61
N PHE A 203 16.55 12.94 -9.35
CA PHE A 203 16.27 13.93 -10.38
C PHE A 203 15.90 15.27 -9.75
N LEU A 204 16.20 16.37 -10.43
CA LEU A 204 15.81 17.71 -10.03
C LEU A 204 14.82 18.29 -11.05
N PHE A 205 13.54 18.33 -10.68
CA PHE A 205 12.50 18.96 -11.49
C PHE A 205 11.92 20.16 -10.74
N ASP A 206 11.97 21.35 -11.35
CA ASP A 206 11.50 22.59 -10.78
C ASP A 206 12.03 22.86 -9.35
N ASN A 207 13.34 22.69 -9.18
CA ASN A 207 14.08 22.84 -7.92
C ASN A 207 13.63 21.87 -6.80
N LYS A 208 12.96 20.79 -7.13
CA LYS A 208 12.58 19.74 -6.18
C LYS A 208 13.22 18.42 -6.57
N GLU A 209 13.89 17.82 -5.62
CA GLU A 209 14.43 16.45 -5.77
C GLU A 209 13.29 15.45 -5.91
N THR A 210 13.41 14.55 -6.87
CA THR A 210 12.33 13.67 -7.28
C THR A 210 12.86 12.28 -7.61
N LEU A 211 12.18 11.27 -7.11
CA LEU A 211 12.31 9.87 -7.50
C LEU A 211 11.06 9.44 -8.27
N LEU A 212 11.25 8.75 -9.37
CA LEU A 212 10.16 8.25 -10.20
C LEU A 212 9.71 6.86 -9.72
N VAL A 213 8.42 6.61 -9.76
CA VAL A 213 7.80 5.37 -9.30
C VAL A 213 7.27 4.58 -10.49
N PRO A 214 7.39 3.24 -10.50
CA PRO A 214 6.75 2.44 -11.53
C PRO A 214 5.24 2.69 -11.59
N LYS A 215 4.71 3.07 -12.76
CA LYS A 215 3.27 3.35 -12.92
C LYS A 215 2.39 2.16 -12.54
N LEU A 216 2.87 0.93 -12.71
CA LEU A 216 2.14 -0.27 -12.36
C LEU A 216 2.04 -0.51 -10.84
N PHE A 217 2.87 0.13 -10.02
CA PHE A 217 2.80 0.01 -8.56
C PHE A 217 1.80 0.98 -7.93
N THR A 218 1.21 1.89 -8.71
CA THR A 218 0.42 3.01 -8.20
C THR A 218 -1.07 2.90 -8.52
N THR A 219 -1.89 3.55 -7.73
CA THR A 219 -3.35 3.64 -7.91
C THR A 219 -3.91 4.89 -7.25
N TYR A 220 -5.04 5.42 -7.78
CA TYR A 220 -5.79 6.53 -7.15
C TYR A 220 -6.41 6.17 -5.80
N ASN A 221 -6.79 4.91 -5.62
CA ASN A 221 -7.35 4.41 -4.36
C ASN A 221 -6.80 3.02 -4.12
N GLN A 222 -6.40 2.72 -2.90
CA GLN A 222 -5.92 1.40 -2.50
C GLN A 222 -6.86 0.30 -3.00
N THR A 223 -6.28 -0.80 -3.49
CA THR A 223 -7.04 -1.94 -4.03
C THR A 223 -7.86 -2.59 -2.92
N SER A 224 -7.26 -2.81 -1.75
CA SER A 224 -8.00 -3.19 -0.55
C SER A 224 -8.68 -1.96 0.04
N SER A 225 -9.96 -2.06 0.35
CA SER A 225 -10.73 -0.95 0.89
C SER A 225 -11.88 -1.47 1.76
N LEU A 226 -12.32 -0.65 2.73
CA LEU A 226 -13.44 -1.00 3.58
C LEU A 226 -14.72 -1.25 2.76
N ASP A 227 -14.90 -0.55 1.64
CA ASP A 227 -16.04 -0.80 0.74
C ASP A 227 -15.99 -2.17 0.08
N LEU A 228 -14.80 -2.62 -0.35
CA LEU A 228 -14.65 -3.95 -0.93
C LEU A 228 -14.90 -5.03 0.13
N ILE A 229 -14.33 -4.86 1.33
CA ILE A 229 -14.55 -5.74 2.49
C ILE A 229 -16.04 -5.81 2.79
N THR A 230 -16.69 -4.66 2.99
CA THR A 230 -18.12 -4.57 3.28
C THR A 230 -18.96 -5.31 2.23
N ARG A 231 -18.70 -5.04 0.95
CA ARG A 231 -19.46 -5.65 -0.16
C ARG A 231 -19.35 -7.17 -0.17
N VAL A 232 -18.16 -7.71 0.06
CA VAL A 232 -17.95 -9.16 0.01
C VAL A 232 -18.53 -9.85 1.24
N TYR A 233 -18.17 -9.39 2.44
CA TYR A 233 -18.59 -10.07 3.68
C TYR A 233 -20.08 -9.89 3.98
N ILE A 234 -20.67 -8.72 3.75
CA ILE A 234 -22.11 -8.53 3.90
C ILE A 234 -22.89 -9.44 2.94
N LYS A 235 -22.39 -9.66 1.73
CA LYS A 235 -23.03 -10.60 0.79
C LYS A 235 -23.06 -12.03 1.35
N GLU A 236 -22.01 -12.46 2.03
CA GLU A 236 -21.96 -13.79 2.67
C GLU A 236 -22.91 -13.85 3.88
N GLU A 237 -22.94 -12.82 4.73
CA GLU A 237 -23.87 -12.77 5.88
C GLU A 237 -25.34 -12.77 5.45
N ILE A 238 -25.70 -12.01 4.41
CA ILE A 238 -27.04 -12.06 3.82
C ILE A 238 -27.38 -13.48 3.36
N THR A 239 -26.41 -14.17 2.75
CA THR A 239 -26.62 -15.54 2.25
C THR A 239 -26.85 -16.53 3.41
N LYS A 240 -26.14 -16.38 4.53
CA LYS A 240 -26.34 -17.18 5.76
C LYS A 240 -27.75 -16.93 6.33
N LEU A 241 -28.11 -15.66 6.54
CA LEU A 241 -29.43 -15.28 7.06
C LEU A 241 -30.57 -15.78 6.17
N GLN A 242 -30.40 -15.75 4.85
CA GLN A 242 -31.41 -16.27 3.93
C GLN A 242 -31.63 -17.77 4.09
N LYS A 243 -30.56 -18.53 4.27
CA LYS A 243 -30.63 -19.98 4.53
C LYS A 243 -31.28 -20.28 5.88
N GLU A 244 -30.88 -19.58 6.95
CA GLU A 244 -31.41 -19.75 8.29
C GLU A 244 -32.92 -19.46 8.38
N ARG A 245 -33.37 -18.44 7.64
CA ARG A 245 -34.78 -18.02 7.65
C ARG A 245 -35.64 -18.76 6.62
N ASN A 246 -35.08 -19.69 5.84
CA ASN A 246 -35.73 -20.34 4.70
C ASN A 246 -36.47 -19.34 3.78
N SER A 247 -35.90 -18.15 3.62
CA SER A 247 -36.54 -17.06 2.88
C SER A 247 -36.27 -17.20 1.40
N PRO A 248 -37.32 -17.21 0.54
CA PRO A 248 -37.16 -17.25 -0.91
C PRO A 248 -36.61 -15.94 -1.48
N LYS A 249 -36.69 -14.86 -0.73
CA LYS A 249 -36.28 -13.51 -1.17
C LYS A 249 -34.99 -13.07 -0.49
N ARG A 250 -34.02 -12.70 -1.30
CA ARG A 250 -32.73 -12.18 -0.80
C ARG A 250 -32.88 -10.79 -0.22
N MET A 251 -32.36 -10.55 0.98
CA MET A 251 -32.32 -9.22 1.58
C MET A 251 -31.39 -8.29 0.76
N PRO A 252 -31.80 -7.06 0.43
CA PRO A 252 -30.91 -6.07 -0.16
C PRO A 252 -29.75 -5.69 0.79
N GLN A 253 -28.56 -5.43 0.25
CA GLN A 253 -27.40 -5.02 1.08
C GLN A 253 -27.67 -3.74 1.87
N THR A 254 -28.38 -2.78 1.29
CA THR A 254 -28.75 -1.53 1.98
C THR A 254 -29.64 -1.79 3.20
N GLN A 255 -30.59 -2.72 3.10
CA GLN A 255 -31.43 -3.13 4.22
C GLN A 255 -30.60 -3.84 5.29
N PHE A 256 -29.71 -4.77 4.92
CA PHE A 256 -28.83 -5.44 5.86
C PHE A 256 -27.98 -4.42 6.64
N ILE A 257 -27.35 -3.46 5.92
CA ILE A 257 -26.54 -2.42 6.54
C ILE A 257 -27.38 -1.60 7.53
N SER A 258 -28.60 -1.20 7.15
CA SER A 258 -29.47 -0.41 8.05
C SER A 258 -29.96 -1.17 9.28
N GLU A 259 -30.18 -2.48 9.16
CA GLU A 259 -30.71 -3.30 10.26
C GLU A 259 -29.60 -3.85 11.19
N PHE A 260 -28.47 -4.29 10.62
CA PHE A 260 -27.46 -5.08 11.35
C PHE A 260 -26.12 -4.36 11.52
N VAL A 261 -25.81 -3.36 10.71
CA VAL A 261 -24.56 -2.59 10.79
C VAL A 261 -24.82 -1.24 11.49
N LYS A 262 -25.23 -1.32 12.76
CA LYS A 262 -25.50 -0.11 13.57
C LYS A 262 -24.23 0.42 14.22
N GLY A 263 -24.10 1.75 14.28
CA GLY A 263 -22.96 2.40 14.93
C GLY A 263 -21.74 2.56 14.00
N ASN A 264 -20.53 2.39 14.55
CA ASN A 264 -19.30 2.54 13.78
C ASN A 264 -19.15 1.40 12.78
N ARG A 265 -19.15 1.75 11.47
CA ARG A 265 -19.05 0.78 10.37
C ARG A 265 -17.80 -0.09 10.47
N THR A 266 -16.66 0.48 10.85
CA THR A 266 -15.40 -0.26 10.96
C THR A 266 -15.49 -1.34 12.03
N ASP A 267 -16.01 -1.03 13.22
CA ASP A 267 -16.13 -1.99 14.32
C ASP A 267 -17.06 -3.16 13.96
N ASN A 268 -18.18 -2.87 13.30
CA ASN A 268 -19.08 -3.90 12.81
C ASN A 268 -18.41 -4.80 11.77
N MET A 269 -17.61 -4.21 10.85
CA MET A 269 -16.89 -4.98 9.85
C MET A 269 -15.76 -5.82 10.45
N ILE A 270 -15.08 -5.33 11.49
CA ILE A 270 -14.11 -6.12 12.27
C ILE A 270 -14.79 -7.34 12.87
N ASN A 271 -15.93 -7.17 13.55
CA ASN A 271 -16.67 -8.28 14.15
C ASN A 271 -17.09 -9.32 13.09
N ILE A 272 -17.62 -8.87 11.96
CA ILE A 272 -18.00 -9.77 10.86
C ILE A 272 -16.75 -10.52 10.34
N PHE A 273 -15.65 -9.81 10.13
CA PHE A 273 -14.39 -10.38 9.64
C PHE A 273 -13.86 -11.47 10.59
N LEU A 274 -13.81 -11.20 11.89
CA LEU A 274 -13.29 -12.13 12.90
C LEU A 274 -14.14 -13.41 13.04
N ASN A 275 -15.43 -13.34 12.71
CA ASN A 275 -16.39 -14.45 12.83
C ASN A 275 -16.76 -15.10 11.50
N THR A 276 -16.09 -14.72 10.41
CA THR A 276 -16.40 -15.26 9.09
C THR A 276 -15.57 -16.52 8.76
N SER A 277 -15.97 -17.25 7.71
CA SER A 277 -15.29 -18.48 7.31
C SER A 277 -14.07 -18.19 6.42
N MET A 278 -13.12 -19.13 6.41
CA MET A 278 -11.97 -19.12 5.49
C MET A 278 -12.40 -19.04 4.01
N GLU A 279 -13.55 -19.62 3.66
CA GLU A 279 -14.09 -19.53 2.31
C GLU A 279 -14.44 -18.08 1.93
N SER A 280 -14.99 -17.31 2.87
CA SER A 280 -15.28 -15.88 2.66
C SER A 280 -14.00 -15.06 2.50
N HIS A 281 -12.93 -15.37 3.24
CA HIS A 281 -11.61 -14.75 3.04
C HIS A 281 -11.05 -15.04 1.65
N ARG A 282 -11.17 -16.28 1.16
CA ARG A 282 -10.79 -16.65 -0.22
C ARG A 282 -11.61 -15.91 -1.27
N LYS A 283 -12.91 -15.71 -1.05
CA LYS A 283 -13.77 -14.90 -1.93
C LYS A 283 -13.33 -13.43 -1.95
N PHE A 284 -12.99 -12.89 -0.78
CA PHE A 284 -12.44 -11.54 -0.68
C PHE A 284 -11.11 -11.41 -1.45
N LYS A 285 -10.18 -12.35 -1.26
CA LYS A 285 -8.91 -12.40 -1.99
C LYS A 285 -9.11 -12.45 -3.50
N LYS A 286 -10.08 -13.23 -4.00
CA LYS A 286 -10.44 -13.26 -5.43
C LYS A 286 -10.96 -11.91 -5.91
N ALA A 287 -11.85 -11.26 -5.15
CA ALA A 287 -12.39 -9.94 -5.49
C ALA A 287 -11.29 -8.86 -5.49
N LEU A 288 -10.36 -8.92 -4.53
CA LEU A 288 -9.19 -8.06 -4.44
C LEU A 288 -8.31 -8.20 -5.69
N ASN A 289 -7.98 -9.45 -6.06
CA ASN A 289 -7.19 -9.75 -7.25
C ASN A 289 -7.86 -9.28 -8.56
N SER A 290 -9.19 -9.40 -8.65
CA SER A 290 -9.94 -8.86 -9.80
C SER A 290 -9.81 -7.34 -9.88
N LYS A 291 -10.00 -6.65 -8.75
CA LYS A 291 -9.87 -5.18 -8.68
C LYS A 291 -8.44 -4.72 -8.97
N ALA A 292 -7.44 -5.44 -8.48
CA ALA A 292 -6.04 -5.16 -8.78
C ALA A 292 -5.73 -5.32 -10.28
N ASN A 293 -6.27 -6.37 -10.93
CA ASN A 293 -6.16 -6.55 -12.38
C ASN A 293 -6.80 -5.40 -13.19
N GLU A 294 -7.98 -4.95 -12.79
CA GLU A 294 -8.63 -3.79 -13.43
C GLU A 294 -7.75 -2.53 -13.33
N ARG A 295 -7.14 -2.30 -12.16
CA ARG A 295 -6.22 -1.17 -11.94
C ARG A 295 -4.96 -1.28 -12.80
N ARG A 296 -4.33 -2.45 -12.79
CA ARG A 296 -3.16 -2.73 -13.61
C ARG A 296 -3.43 -2.46 -15.09
N ASN A 297 -4.56 -2.92 -15.62
CA ASN A 297 -4.92 -2.70 -17.03
C ASN A 297 -5.13 -1.21 -17.34
N LYS A 298 -5.82 -0.48 -16.46
CA LYS A 298 -5.96 0.98 -16.58
C LYS A 298 -4.60 1.70 -16.58
N ASN A 299 -3.67 1.28 -15.72
CA ASN A 299 -2.33 1.87 -15.68
C ASN A 299 -1.50 1.57 -16.94
N LYS A 300 -1.83 0.51 -17.68
CA LYS A 300 -1.22 0.23 -19.00
C LYS A 300 -1.83 1.08 -20.12
N GLU A 301 -3.10 1.44 -20.01
CA GLU A 301 -3.85 2.13 -21.08
C GLU A 301 -3.81 3.66 -20.96
N ASN A 302 -3.82 4.18 -19.72
CA ASN A 302 -4.11 5.60 -19.44
C ASN A 302 -2.90 6.44 -19.00
N ASN A 303 -1.70 5.86 -18.96
CA ASN A 303 -0.49 6.61 -18.64
C ASN A 303 0.43 6.65 -19.82
#